data_3a264119b524ced10e164e945546607d
#
_entry.id   3a264119b524ced10e164e945546607d
#
_cell.length_a   1.000
_cell.length_b   1.000
_cell.length_c   1.000
_cell.angle_alpha   90.00
_cell.angle_beta   90.00
_cell.angle_gamma   90.00
#
_symmetry.space_group_name_H-M   'P 1'
#
loop_
_entity.id
_entity.type
_entity.pdbx_description
1 polymer ?
#
loop_
_entity_poly.entity_id
_entity_poly.type
_entity_poly.pdbx_seq_one_letter_code
_entity_poly.pdbx_strand_id
1 'polypeptide(L)'
;MDEMKRYGVVNDFKEQMEVVLLRGTGCEWAQCNFCDYCIDHDKNTEADYQLNAKVLDKVTGIHNKLQVICSGSFVELDSKTIEYIHKVVTEKKISTVIFEGHYMHRKFIKFMRLIFSGINLEFIVGAETFNLFNREAILNKGMGVASPQSISKYFNRTNLLFGWKGQTYESFLEDIELGLKYFDKICINVFTPNTTKFERDEKLVQQFYNSTEFQELLANPRVRIIDDLNRDITDTFDLVGEKWSKIGGTK
;
A
#
# COMPACT_ATOMS: atom_id res chain seq x y z
N MET A 1 24.32 2.03 -5.05
CA MET A 1 23.22 2.49 -5.92
C MET A 1 21.97 1.79 -5.48
N ASP A 2 20.86 2.52 -5.33
CA ASP A 2 19.57 1.92 -5.04
C ASP A 2 19.11 1.08 -6.26
N GLU A 3 19.00 -0.23 -6.09
CA GLU A 3 18.65 -1.15 -7.17
C GLU A 3 17.13 -1.38 -7.28
N MET A 4 16.34 -0.75 -6.40
CA MET A 4 14.90 -0.93 -6.39
C MET A 4 14.23 -0.19 -7.56
N LYS A 5 13.23 -0.82 -8.16
CA LYS A 5 12.35 -0.13 -9.10
C LYS A 5 11.35 0.71 -8.29
N ARG A 6 11.50 2.03 -8.38
CA ARG A 6 10.71 3.00 -7.58
C ARG A 6 9.69 3.81 -8.38
N TYR A 7 9.58 3.56 -9.68
CA TYR A 7 8.60 4.20 -10.56
C TYR A 7 7.98 3.16 -11.48
N GLY A 8 6.67 3.22 -11.64
CA GLY A 8 5.91 2.37 -12.53
C GLY A 8 4.64 3.03 -13.04
N VAL A 9 4.03 2.39 -14.03
CA VAL A 9 2.76 2.79 -14.60
C VAL A 9 1.79 1.63 -14.52
N VAL A 10 0.63 1.87 -13.94
CA VAL A 10 -0.51 0.94 -13.97
C VAL A 10 -1.43 1.41 -15.09
N ASN A 11 -1.74 0.51 -16.01
CA ASN A 11 -2.58 0.80 -17.15
C ASN A 11 -3.46 -0.41 -17.47
N ASP A 12 -4.47 -0.61 -16.66
CA ASP A 12 -5.44 -1.68 -16.81
C ASP A 12 -6.89 -1.17 -16.72
N PHE A 13 -7.87 -2.05 -16.91
CA PHE A 13 -9.28 -1.66 -16.89
C PHE A 13 -9.78 -1.21 -15.50
N LYS A 14 -9.09 -1.59 -14.43
CA LYS A 14 -9.45 -1.23 -13.04
C LYS A 14 -8.97 0.17 -12.69
N GLU A 15 -7.79 0.55 -13.20
CA GLU A 15 -7.20 1.85 -12.89
C GLU A 15 -6.04 2.18 -13.83
N GLN A 16 -5.92 3.48 -14.11
CA GLN A 16 -4.79 4.03 -14.84
C GLN A 16 -4.12 5.08 -13.96
N MET A 17 -2.84 4.90 -13.64
CA MET A 17 -2.08 5.81 -12.77
C MET A 17 -0.58 5.60 -12.91
N GLU A 18 0.16 6.62 -12.54
CA GLU A 18 1.59 6.47 -12.24
C GLU A 18 1.78 6.16 -10.76
N VAL A 19 2.81 5.43 -10.44
CA VAL A 19 3.10 5.01 -9.06
C VAL A 19 4.56 5.26 -8.75
N VAL A 20 4.83 5.85 -7.59
CA VAL A 20 6.17 6.08 -7.06
C VAL A 20 6.31 5.41 -5.70
N LEU A 21 7.48 4.79 -5.45
CA LEU A 21 7.89 4.29 -4.15
C LEU A 21 8.97 5.21 -3.60
N LEU A 22 8.59 6.02 -2.62
CA LEU A 22 9.47 6.99 -1.98
C LEU A 22 10.01 6.45 -0.67
N ARG A 23 11.17 6.94 -0.28
CA ARG A 23 11.80 6.59 0.98
C ARG A 23 11.53 7.69 2.02
N GLY A 24 11.15 7.28 3.22
CA GLY A 24 10.95 8.16 4.35
C GLY A 24 11.95 7.88 5.49
N THR A 25 11.73 8.56 6.60
CA THR A 25 12.59 8.45 7.80
C THR A 25 12.39 7.14 8.57
N GLY A 26 11.53 6.27 8.09
CA GLY A 26 11.18 4.98 8.68
C GLY A 26 9.73 4.94 9.17
N CYS A 27 9.22 3.73 9.40
CA CYS A 27 7.87 3.54 9.90
C CYS A 27 7.81 3.78 11.40
N GLU A 28 7.04 4.76 11.87
CA GLU A 28 6.88 5.08 13.29
C GLU A 28 6.31 3.90 14.09
N TRP A 29 5.40 3.13 13.49
CA TRP A 29 4.86 1.94 14.14
C TRP A 29 5.88 0.79 14.16
N ALA A 30 6.42 0.39 13.02
CA ALA A 30 7.48 -0.61 12.81
C ALA A 30 7.38 -1.91 13.64
N GLN A 31 6.15 -2.33 14.02
CA GLN A 31 5.92 -3.49 14.89
C GLN A 31 5.03 -4.56 14.26
N CYS A 32 4.62 -4.37 12.98
CA CYS A 32 3.81 -5.37 12.30
C CYS A 32 4.62 -6.66 12.11
N ASN A 33 4.06 -7.80 12.56
CA ASN A 33 4.77 -9.09 12.55
C ASN A 33 5.05 -9.63 11.14
N PHE A 34 4.31 -9.17 10.13
CA PHE A 34 4.36 -9.63 8.74
C PHE A 34 5.13 -8.69 7.80
N CYS A 35 5.50 -7.49 8.27
CA CYS A 35 5.98 -6.41 7.40
C CYS A 35 7.45 -6.11 7.64
N ASP A 36 8.24 -6.06 6.57
CA ASP A 36 9.63 -5.64 6.59
C ASP A 36 9.90 -4.36 5.77
N TYR A 37 8.86 -3.69 5.28
CA TYR A 37 9.01 -2.42 4.56
C TYR A 37 9.71 -1.33 5.37
N CYS A 38 9.63 -1.41 6.69
CA CYS A 38 10.34 -0.48 7.58
C CYS A 38 11.87 -0.51 7.46
N ILE A 39 12.46 -1.50 6.77
CA ILE A 39 13.92 -1.54 6.51
C ILE A 39 14.35 -0.56 5.41
N ASP A 40 13.44 -0.13 4.52
CA ASP A 40 13.74 0.84 3.47
C ASP A 40 13.60 2.27 4.02
N HIS A 41 14.54 2.68 4.83
CA HIS A 41 14.59 4.03 5.39
C HIS A 41 16.04 4.53 5.50
N ASP A 42 16.18 5.84 5.59
CA ASP A 42 17.44 6.49 5.97
C ASP A 42 17.13 7.58 7.01
N LYS A 43 18.01 7.75 7.98
CA LYS A 43 17.91 8.85 8.93
C LYS A 43 18.42 10.18 8.35
N ASN A 44 19.08 10.11 7.20
CA ASN A 44 19.56 11.27 6.47
C ASN A 44 18.47 11.77 5.53
N THR A 45 17.66 12.71 5.99
CA THR A 45 16.54 13.28 5.22
C THR A 45 16.98 13.93 3.90
N GLU A 46 18.21 14.44 3.81
CA GLU A 46 18.72 14.98 2.55
C GLU A 46 18.98 13.86 1.53
N ALA A 47 19.51 12.71 1.98
CA ALA A 47 19.70 11.55 1.10
C ALA A 47 18.35 10.98 0.63
N ASP A 48 17.34 10.98 1.49
CA ASP A 48 15.98 10.58 1.12
C ASP A 48 15.39 11.53 0.08
N TYR A 49 15.48 12.84 0.32
CA TYR A 49 15.01 13.84 -0.63
C TYR A 49 15.69 13.69 -1.99
N GLN A 50 17.01 13.52 -2.05
CA GLN A 50 17.75 13.36 -3.32
C GLN A 50 17.33 12.09 -4.07
N LEU A 51 17.05 11.01 -3.37
CA LEU A 51 16.51 9.79 -3.98
C LEU A 51 15.08 10.04 -4.49
N ASN A 52 14.22 10.60 -3.66
CA ASN A 52 12.82 10.85 -3.95
C ASN A 52 12.64 11.81 -5.12
N ALA A 53 13.45 12.87 -5.19
CA ALA A 53 13.44 13.81 -6.30
C ALA A 53 13.73 13.12 -7.64
N LYS A 54 14.76 12.26 -7.70
CA LYS A 54 15.08 11.46 -8.91
C LYS A 54 13.96 10.51 -9.32
N VAL A 55 13.18 10.00 -8.36
CA VAL A 55 12.02 9.15 -8.64
C VAL A 55 10.87 10.00 -9.18
N LEU A 56 10.59 11.12 -8.53
CA LEU A 56 9.52 12.06 -8.91
C LEU A 56 9.77 12.72 -10.28
N ASP A 57 11.04 12.94 -10.67
CA ASP A 57 11.40 13.45 -11.99
C ASP A 57 10.94 12.54 -13.14
N LYS A 58 10.67 11.26 -12.88
CA LYS A 58 10.14 10.32 -13.87
C LYS A 58 8.64 10.46 -14.10
N VAL A 59 7.92 11.16 -13.22
CA VAL A 59 6.47 11.32 -13.31
C VAL A 59 6.13 12.21 -14.52
N THR A 60 5.26 11.72 -15.37
CA THR A 60 4.87 12.38 -16.64
C THR A 60 3.50 13.05 -16.59
N GLY A 61 2.61 12.60 -15.71
CA GLY A 61 1.22 13.03 -15.62
C GLY A 61 0.30 12.36 -16.65
N ILE A 62 0.77 11.32 -17.35
CA ILE A 62 0.05 10.69 -18.48
C ILE A 62 -1.37 10.22 -18.12
N HIS A 63 -1.62 9.85 -16.85
CA HIS A 63 -2.93 9.38 -16.40
C HIS A 63 -3.66 10.36 -15.48
N ASN A 64 -3.14 11.58 -15.27
CA ASN A 64 -3.68 12.55 -14.32
C ASN A 64 -3.87 12.02 -12.88
N LYS A 65 -3.23 10.90 -12.55
CA LYS A 65 -3.31 10.23 -11.26
C LYS A 65 -1.95 9.71 -10.85
N LEU A 66 -1.55 10.00 -9.60
CA LEU A 66 -0.29 9.56 -9.01
C LEU A 66 -0.56 8.86 -7.68
N GLN A 67 -0.09 7.64 -7.53
CA GLN A 67 -0.01 6.96 -6.22
C GLN A 67 1.39 7.14 -5.65
N VAL A 68 1.44 7.62 -4.42
CA VAL A 68 2.66 7.79 -3.64
C VAL A 68 2.68 6.73 -2.55
N ILE A 69 3.50 5.71 -2.75
CA ILE A 69 3.82 4.70 -1.74
C ILE A 69 5.08 5.15 -1.03
N CYS A 70 5.16 4.93 0.26
CA CYS A 70 6.40 5.07 1.01
C CYS A 70 6.62 3.86 1.92
N SER A 71 7.84 3.72 2.39
CA SER A 71 8.26 2.61 3.26
C SER A 71 7.60 2.60 4.64
N GLY A 72 6.76 3.58 4.92
CA GLY A 72 5.94 3.71 6.14
C GLY A 72 4.61 4.39 5.84
N SER A 73 4.46 5.64 6.29
CA SER A 73 3.28 6.47 6.07
C SER A 73 3.65 7.79 5.41
N PHE A 74 2.70 8.42 4.75
CA PHE A 74 2.90 9.73 4.11
C PHE A 74 3.46 10.82 5.05
N VAL A 75 3.25 10.72 6.36
CA VAL A 75 3.77 11.67 7.36
C VAL A 75 5.27 11.50 7.62
N GLU A 76 5.85 10.39 7.20
CA GLU A 76 7.27 10.07 7.40
C GLU A 76 8.14 10.53 6.22
N LEU A 77 7.50 11.09 5.19
CA LEU A 77 8.20 11.81 4.13
C LEU A 77 8.66 13.18 4.66
N ASP A 78 9.89 13.56 4.35
CA ASP A 78 10.40 14.87 4.72
C ASP A 78 9.66 16.02 4.00
N SER A 79 9.73 17.24 4.58
CA SER A 79 8.99 18.39 4.04
C SER A 79 9.39 18.78 2.63
N LYS A 80 10.68 18.66 2.26
CA LYS A 80 11.16 18.95 0.91
C LYS A 80 10.57 17.96 -0.10
N THR A 81 10.47 16.68 0.27
CA THR A 81 9.81 15.66 -0.56
C THR A 81 8.33 15.99 -0.76
N ILE A 82 7.60 16.37 0.29
CA ILE A 82 6.18 16.77 0.20
C ILE A 82 6.02 17.99 -0.72
N GLU A 83 6.86 19.02 -0.56
CA GLU A 83 6.87 20.20 -1.41
C GLU A 83 7.18 19.83 -2.88
N TYR A 84 8.10 18.89 -3.10
CA TYR A 84 8.45 18.46 -4.44
C TYR A 84 7.33 17.63 -5.10
N ILE A 85 6.64 16.77 -4.35
CA ILE A 85 5.42 16.10 -4.83
C ILE A 85 4.39 17.15 -5.28
N HIS A 86 4.12 18.16 -4.45
CA HIS A 86 3.16 19.22 -4.78
C HIS A 86 3.57 19.97 -6.06
N LYS A 87 4.84 20.31 -6.22
CA LYS A 87 5.39 20.93 -7.42
C LYS A 87 5.15 20.07 -8.67
N VAL A 88 5.57 18.79 -8.63
CA VAL A 88 5.42 17.85 -9.76
C VAL A 88 3.95 17.68 -10.14
N VAL A 89 3.08 17.49 -9.15
CA VAL A 89 1.64 17.33 -9.37
C VAL A 89 1.03 18.55 -10.05
N THR A 90 1.44 19.74 -9.62
CA THR A 90 0.97 21.00 -10.21
C THR A 90 1.49 21.20 -11.64
N GLU A 91 2.79 21.03 -11.87
CA GLU A 91 3.44 21.18 -13.17
C GLU A 91 2.92 20.19 -14.21
N LYS A 92 2.68 18.93 -13.78
CA LYS A 92 2.18 17.85 -14.64
C LYS A 92 0.64 17.82 -14.73
N LYS A 93 -0.06 18.74 -14.07
CA LYS A 93 -1.53 18.85 -14.04
C LYS A 93 -2.21 17.58 -13.57
N ILE A 94 -1.63 16.89 -12.59
CA ILE A 94 -2.19 15.70 -11.99
C ILE A 94 -3.37 16.09 -11.10
N SER A 95 -4.54 15.54 -11.38
CA SER A 95 -5.79 15.91 -10.69
C SER A 95 -6.06 15.08 -9.43
N THR A 96 -5.45 13.91 -9.32
CA THR A 96 -5.65 13.01 -8.17
C THR A 96 -4.33 12.47 -7.66
N VAL A 97 -4.11 12.58 -6.34
CA VAL A 97 -2.97 11.96 -5.65
C VAL A 97 -3.48 10.99 -4.59
N ILE A 98 -2.89 9.80 -4.56
CA ILE A 98 -3.22 8.74 -3.61
C ILE A 98 -2.03 8.56 -2.68
N PHE A 99 -2.24 8.75 -1.38
CA PHE A 99 -1.23 8.52 -0.35
C PHE A 99 -1.54 7.27 0.47
N GLU A 100 -0.50 6.58 0.92
CA GLU A 100 -0.63 5.47 1.87
C GLU A 100 -0.25 5.92 3.28
N GLY A 101 -0.98 5.42 4.29
CA GLY A 101 -0.67 5.75 5.66
C GLY A 101 -1.24 4.80 6.70
N HIS A 102 -0.56 4.73 7.83
CA HIS A 102 -1.05 4.01 8.99
C HIS A 102 -2.21 4.76 9.66
N TYR A 103 -3.17 4.02 10.24
CA TYR A 103 -4.35 4.61 10.89
C TYR A 103 -4.01 5.58 12.04
N MET A 104 -2.89 5.39 12.72
CA MET A 104 -2.42 6.32 13.77
C MET A 104 -2.29 7.75 13.25
N HIS A 105 -1.93 7.93 11.98
CA HIS A 105 -1.71 9.22 11.32
C HIS A 105 -2.97 9.86 10.71
N ARG A 106 -4.15 9.26 10.88
CA ARG A 106 -5.41 9.74 10.29
C ARG A 106 -5.71 11.22 10.51
N LYS A 107 -5.26 11.79 11.63
CA LYS A 107 -5.50 13.21 11.94
C LYS A 107 -4.69 14.15 11.04
N PHE A 108 -3.57 13.68 10.47
CA PHE A 108 -2.73 14.47 9.58
C PHE A 108 -3.31 14.60 8.16
N ILE A 109 -4.28 13.78 7.78
CA ILE A 109 -4.96 13.86 6.49
C ILE A 109 -5.53 15.26 6.21
N LYS A 110 -6.06 15.91 7.23
CA LYS A 110 -6.57 17.30 7.09
C LYS A 110 -5.48 18.30 6.68
N PHE A 111 -4.24 18.12 7.15
CA PHE A 111 -3.13 18.99 6.78
C PHE A 111 -2.67 18.72 5.35
N MET A 112 -2.64 17.45 4.91
CA MET A 112 -2.36 17.09 3.53
C MET A 112 -3.38 17.74 2.57
N ARG A 113 -4.68 17.73 2.93
CA ARG A 113 -5.73 18.38 2.15
C ARG A 113 -5.55 19.91 2.06
N LEU A 114 -4.92 20.54 3.03
CA LEU A 114 -4.58 21.97 2.98
C LEU A 114 -3.37 22.22 2.08
N ILE A 115 -2.31 21.40 2.19
CA ILE A 115 -1.11 21.53 1.36
C ILE A 115 -1.45 21.31 -0.12
N PHE A 116 -2.27 20.31 -0.43
CA PHE A 116 -2.67 19.95 -1.80
C PHE A 116 -4.05 20.54 -2.15
N SER A 117 -4.31 21.77 -1.73
CA SER A 117 -5.59 22.43 -2.03
C SER A 117 -5.84 22.51 -3.54
N GLY A 118 -7.04 22.12 -3.98
CA GLY A 118 -7.41 22.06 -5.40
C GLY A 118 -7.07 20.73 -6.09
N ILE A 119 -6.41 19.81 -5.41
CA ILE A 119 -6.09 18.45 -5.91
C ILE A 119 -6.96 17.44 -5.15
N ASN A 120 -7.54 16.48 -5.86
CA ASN A 120 -8.26 15.40 -5.22
C ASN A 120 -7.28 14.46 -4.48
N LEU A 121 -7.45 14.31 -3.16
CA LEU A 121 -6.63 13.40 -2.37
C LEU A 121 -7.44 12.18 -1.93
N GLU A 122 -6.92 11.01 -2.27
CA GLU A 122 -7.35 9.73 -1.77
C GLU A 122 -6.30 9.16 -0.81
N PHE A 123 -6.75 8.38 0.17
CA PHE A 123 -5.85 7.77 1.16
C PHE A 123 -6.11 6.28 1.28
N ILE A 124 -5.03 5.50 1.28
CA ILE A 124 -5.03 4.06 1.50
C ILE A 124 -4.57 3.78 2.93
N VAL A 125 -5.25 2.87 3.61
CA VAL A 125 -4.81 2.30 4.88
C VAL A 125 -4.55 0.81 4.73
N GLY A 126 -3.43 0.32 5.25
CA GLY A 126 -3.24 -1.12 5.44
C GLY A 126 -4.03 -1.57 6.67
N ALA A 127 -5.31 -1.91 6.51
CA ALA A 127 -6.08 -2.52 7.60
C ALA A 127 -5.69 -3.98 7.81
N GLU A 128 -5.29 -4.64 6.73
CA GLU A 128 -4.88 -6.03 6.61
C GLU A 128 -6.01 -7.03 6.89
N THR A 129 -6.77 -6.82 7.94
CA THR A 129 -7.98 -7.55 8.31
C THR A 129 -8.85 -6.68 9.21
N PHE A 130 -10.15 -6.89 9.18
CA PHE A 130 -11.08 -6.23 10.09
C PHE A 130 -11.40 -7.08 11.32
N ASN A 131 -10.98 -8.35 11.34
CA ASN A 131 -11.03 -9.16 12.54
C ASN A 131 -10.07 -8.60 13.59
N LEU A 132 -10.62 -8.15 14.72
CA LEU A 132 -9.87 -7.44 15.76
C LEU A 132 -8.72 -8.28 16.33
N PHE A 133 -8.96 -9.58 16.60
CA PHE A 133 -7.94 -10.47 17.16
C PHE A 133 -6.80 -10.67 16.17
N ASN A 134 -7.11 -10.98 14.91
CA ASN A 134 -6.12 -11.16 13.86
C ASN A 134 -5.31 -9.89 13.66
N ARG A 135 -5.96 -8.73 13.58
CA ARG A 135 -5.30 -7.46 13.33
C ARG A 135 -4.37 -7.04 14.46
N GLU A 136 -4.82 -7.13 15.71
CA GLU A 136 -4.05 -6.58 16.83
C GLU A 136 -3.15 -7.63 17.50
N ALA A 137 -3.63 -8.88 17.70
CA ALA A 137 -2.87 -9.90 18.40
C ALA A 137 -1.93 -10.70 17.48
N ILE A 138 -2.36 -10.99 16.23
CA ILE A 138 -1.55 -11.80 15.31
C ILE A 138 -0.67 -10.90 14.44
N LEU A 139 -1.25 -9.90 13.76
CA LEU A 139 -0.52 -9.02 12.85
C LEU A 139 0.19 -7.86 13.55
N ASN A 140 -0.19 -7.55 14.78
CA ASN A 140 0.31 -6.43 15.60
C ASN A 140 0.23 -5.09 14.85
N LYS A 141 -0.95 -4.80 14.30
CA LYS A 141 -1.14 -3.63 13.43
C LYS A 141 -1.25 -2.29 14.17
N GLY A 142 -1.59 -2.29 15.46
CA GLY A 142 -1.66 -1.07 16.29
C GLY A 142 -2.76 -0.09 15.92
N MET A 143 -3.88 -0.58 15.42
CA MET A 143 -5.06 0.23 15.09
C MET A 143 -6.10 0.25 16.22
N GLY A 144 -5.89 -0.57 17.26
CA GLY A 144 -6.79 -0.71 18.40
C GLY A 144 -8.18 -1.20 17.98
N VAL A 145 -9.21 -0.71 18.63
CA VAL A 145 -10.61 -1.12 18.38
C VAL A 145 -11.27 -0.43 17.16
N ALA A 146 -10.47 0.11 16.23
CA ALA A 146 -11.00 0.79 15.06
C ALA A 146 -11.85 -0.16 14.19
N SER A 147 -13.11 0.20 13.95
CA SER A 147 -14.02 -0.53 13.07
C SER A 147 -13.85 -0.10 11.60
N PRO A 148 -14.24 -0.93 10.61
CA PRO A 148 -14.22 -0.54 9.20
C PRO A 148 -14.92 0.79 8.95
N GLN A 149 -16.09 0.99 9.55
CA GLN A 149 -16.83 2.25 9.47
C GLN A 149 -16.08 3.46 10.05
N SER A 150 -15.31 3.27 11.14
CA SER A 150 -14.52 4.37 11.73
C SER A 150 -13.28 4.68 10.90
N ILE A 151 -12.69 3.68 10.27
CA ILE A 151 -11.52 3.80 9.40
C ILE A 151 -11.90 4.54 8.11
N SER A 152 -13.03 4.16 7.49
CA SER A 152 -13.49 4.73 6.22
C SER A 152 -13.85 6.22 6.29
N LYS A 153 -14.01 6.78 7.49
CA LYS A 153 -14.16 8.24 7.66
C LYS A 153 -12.92 9.05 7.25
N TYR A 154 -11.78 8.40 7.20
CA TYR A 154 -10.49 9.05 6.91
C TYR A 154 -9.86 8.53 5.63
N PHE A 155 -10.04 7.24 5.33
CA PHE A 155 -9.39 6.53 4.23
C PHE A 155 -10.42 6.07 3.21
N ASN A 156 -10.15 6.36 1.94
CA ASN A 156 -11.03 5.98 0.83
C ASN A 156 -10.82 4.52 0.42
N ARG A 157 -9.60 4.00 0.65
CA ARG A 157 -9.17 2.68 0.18
C ARG A 157 -8.52 1.90 1.32
N THR A 158 -8.51 0.58 1.20
CA THR A 158 -7.83 -0.27 2.17
C THR A 158 -7.07 -1.40 1.50
N ASN A 159 -5.93 -1.76 2.09
CA ASN A 159 -5.22 -2.99 1.79
C ASN A 159 -5.65 -4.07 2.79
N LEU A 160 -5.88 -5.28 2.26
CA LEU A 160 -6.16 -6.50 3.01
C LEU A 160 -5.03 -7.50 2.77
N LEU A 161 -4.58 -8.18 3.82
CA LEU A 161 -3.56 -9.22 3.73
C LEU A 161 -4.21 -10.59 3.68
N PHE A 162 -3.83 -11.39 2.69
CA PHE A 162 -4.37 -12.73 2.51
C PHE A 162 -3.27 -13.79 2.43
N GLY A 163 -3.63 -15.03 2.82
CA GLY A 163 -2.79 -16.20 2.61
C GLY A 163 -1.66 -16.35 3.62
N TRP A 164 -1.82 -15.85 4.84
CA TRP A 164 -0.88 -16.07 5.93
C TRP A 164 -1.32 -17.25 6.82
N LYS A 165 -0.38 -17.95 7.38
CA LYS A 165 -0.60 -19.17 8.18
C LYS A 165 -1.41 -18.88 9.45
N GLY A 166 -2.54 -19.52 9.58
CA GLY A 166 -3.52 -19.33 10.67
C GLY A 166 -4.70 -18.42 10.32
N GLN A 167 -4.72 -17.82 9.12
CA GLN A 167 -5.92 -17.18 8.59
C GLN A 167 -6.93 -18.25 8.16
N THR A 168 -8.22 -17.97 8.30
CA THR A 168 -9.28 -18.81 7.74
C THR A 168 -9.87 -18.18 6.48
N TYR A 169 -10.37 -19.02 5.57
CA TYR A 169 -11.00 -18.54 4.34
C TYR A 169 -12.25 -17.70 4.64
N GLU A 170 -13.05 -18.13 5.61
CA GLU A 170 -14.25 -17.43 6.06
C GLU A 170 -13.92 -16.02 6.59
N SER A 171 -12.91 -15.90 7.44
CA SER A 171 -12.45 -14.61 7.97
C SER A 171 -11.99 -13.67 6.85
N PHE A 172 -11.36 -14.21 5.80
CA PHE A 172 -10.96 -13.42 4.64
C PHE A 172 -12.16 -12.94 3.81
N LEU A 173 -13.17 -13.80 3.59
CA LEU A 173 -14.39 -13.40 2.88
C LEU A 173 -15.15 -12.30 3.64
N GLU A 174 -15.21 -12.38 4.97
CA GLU A 174 -15.76 -11.30 5.81
C GLU A 174 -14.99 -9.98 5.63
N ASP A 175 -13.66 -10.03 5.55
CA ASP A 175 -12.83 -8.86 5.29
C ASP A 175 -13.13 -8.23 3.93
N ILE A 176 -13.32 -9.03 2.88
CA ILE A 176 -13.71 -8.54 1.55
C ILE A 176 -15.08 -7.86 1.60
N GLU A 177 -16.08 -8.50 2.22
CA GLU A 177 -17.43 -7.95 2.35
C GLU A 177 -17.39 -6.59 3.05
N LEU A 178 -16.72 -6.50 4.19
CA LEU A 178 -16.57 -5.26 4.95
C LEU A 178 -15.76 -4.20 4.17
N GLY A 179 -14.73 -4.62 3.46
CA GLY A 179 -13.93 -3.75 2.60
C GLY A 179 -14.78 -3.12 1.49
N LEU A 180 -15.53 -3.93 0.76
CA LEU A 180 -16.41 -3.46 -0.31
C LEU A 180 -17.61 -2.64 0.20
N LYS A 181 -18.03 -2.85 1.43
CA LYS A 181 -19.12 -2.09 2.07
C LYS A 181 -18.70 -0.68 2.46
N TYR A 182 -17.48 -0.50 2.95
CA TYR A 182 -17.08 0.76 3.60
C TYR A 182 -16.05 1.56 2.82
N PHE A 183 -15.34 0.97 1.85
CA PHE A 183 -14.29 1.64 1.09
C PHE A 183 -14.60 1.69 -0.40
N ASP A 184 -14.09 2.69 -1.08
CA ASP A 184 -14.26 2.87 -2.53
C ASP A 184 -13.55 1.76 -3.31
N LYS A 185 -12.35 1.39 -2.87
CA LYS A 185 -11.53 0.31 -3.45
C LYS A 185 -10.82 -0.48 -2.36
N ILE A 186 -10.58 -1.76 -2.65
CA ILE A 186 -9.73 -2.64 -1.83
C ILE A 186 -8.58 -3.21 -2.66
N CYS A 187 -7.43 -3.41 -2.01
CA CYS A 187 -6.33 -4.16 -2.58
C CYS A 187 -6.08 -5.39 -1.70
N ILE A 188 -6.18 -6.57 -2.28
CA ILE A 188 -5.85 -7.84 -1.64
C ILE A 188 -4.39 -8.12 -1.94
N ASN A 189 -3.54 -7.98 -0.93
CA ASN A 189 -2.13 -8.37 -1.00
C ASN A 189 -2.00 -9.81 -0.52
N VAL A 190 -1.70 -10.72 -1.44
CA VAL A 190 -1.40 -12.11 -1.07
C VAL A 190 -0.01 -12.15 -0.47
N PHE A 191 0.10 -12.65 0.76
CA PHE A 191 1.34 -12.57 1.53
C PHE A 191 2.51 -13.21 0.78
N THR A 192 3.53 -12.43 0.50
CA THR A 192 4.81 -12.88 -0.05
C THR A 192 5.81 -13.06 1.09
N PRO A 193 6.44 -14.24 1.24
CA PRO A 193 7.49 -14.46 2.24
C PRO A 193 8.58 -13.39 2.15
N ASN A 194 8.96 -12.85 3.30
CA ASN A 194 9.90 -11.76 3.42
C ASN A 194 10.92 -12.03 4.56
N THR A 195 11.60 -11.02 5.08
CA THR A 195 12.61 -11.19 6.13
C THR A 195 12.03 -11.47 7.52
N THR A 196 10.73 -11.33 7.69
CA THR A 196 10.04 -11.68 8.96
C THR A 196 9.91 -13.20 9.10
N LYS A 197 9.49 -13.65 10.30
CA LYS A 197 9.18 -15.07 10.56
C LYS A 197 7.73 -15.44 10.19
N PHE A 198 7.01 -14.52 9.58
CA PHE A 198 5.62 -14.75 9.20
C PHE A 198 5.56 -15.71 8.02
N GLU A 199 4.62 -16.64 8.02
CA GLU A 199 4.58 -17.73 7.03
C GLU A 199 3.36 -17.61 6.11
N ARG A 200 3.57 -17.89 4.81
CA ARG A 200 2.51 -18.01 3.82
C ARG A 200 1.83 -19.38 3.94
N ASP A 201 0.52 -19.40 3.78
CA ASP A 201 -0.29 -20.63 3.69
C ASP A 201 -0.63 -20.93 2.22
N GLU A 202 0.21 -21.74 1.58
CA GLU A 202 0.02 -22.10 0.17
C GLU A 202 -1.29 -22.86 -0.07
N LYS A 203 -1.79 -23.64 0.90
CA LYS A 203 -3.06 -24.37 0.75
C LYS A 203 -4.23 -23.40 0.69
N LEU A 204 -4.23 -22.43 1.59
CA LEU A 204 -5.26 -21.39 1.63
C LEU A 204 -5.22 -20.54 0.35
N VAL A 205 -4.02 -20.19 -0.13
CA VAL A 205 -3.85 -19.43 -1.38
C VAL A 205 -4.36 -20.22 -2.58
N GLN A 206 -4.03 -21.51 -2.70
CA GLN A 206 -4.54 -22.36 -3.79
C GLN A 206 -6.05 -22.58 -3.70
N GLN A 207 -6.62 -22.68 -2.49
CA GLN A 207 -8.06 -22.72 -2.30
C GLN A 207 -8.73 -21.47 -2.91
N PHE A 208 -8.19 -20.29 -2.64
CA PHE A 208 -8.70 -19.03 -3.18
C PHE A 208 -8.61 -18.99 -4.71
N TYR A 209 -7.46 -19.33 -5.31
CA TYR A 209 -7.27 -19.28 -6.75
C TYR A 209 -8.18 -20.25 -7.51
N ASN A 210 -8.57 -21.35 -6.88
CA ASN A 210 -9.50 -22.33 -7.46
C ASN A 210 -10.97 -22.00 -7.17
N SER A 211 -11.28 -20.92 -6.49
CA SER A 211 -12.64 -20.53 -6.12
C SER A 211 -13.33 -19.69 -7.20
N THR A 212 -14.65 -19.64 -7.16
CA THR A 212 -15.46 -18.72 -7.98
C THR A 212 -15.26 -17.28 -7.55
N GLU A 213 -15.09 -17.05 -6.26
CA GLU A 213 -14.86 -15.73 -5.66
C GLU A 213 -13.61 -15.08 -6.23
N PHE A 214 -12.55 -15.82 -6.49
CA PHE A 214 -11.33 -15.28 -7.10
C PHE A 214 -11.62 -14.66 -8.47
N GLN A 215 -12.36 -15.38 -9.34
CA GLN A 215 -12.70 -14.89 -10.69
C GLN A 215 -13.61 -13.66 -10.63
N GLU A 216 -14.59 -13.65 -9.72
CA GLU A 216 -15.49 -12.53 -9.52
C GLU A 216 -14.74 -11.29 -9.02
N LEU A 217 -13.83 -11.44 -8.06
CA LEU A 217 -13.01 -10.36 -7.53
C LEU A 217 -11.99 -9.86 -8.55
N LEU A 218 -11.40 -10.75 -9.34
CA LEU A 218 -10.47 -10.37 -10.41
C LEU A 218 -11.16 -9.52 -11.49
N ALA A 219 -12.45 -9.78 -11.76
CA ALA A 219 -13.26 -8.99 -12.67
C ALA A 219 -13.84 -7.70 -12.04
N ASN A 220 -13.79 -7.54 -10.74
CA ASN A 220 -14.37 -6.40 -10.04
C ASN A 220 -13.46 -5.15 -10.14
N PRO A 221 -13.94 -4.03 -10.72
CA PRO A 221 -13.12 -2.82 -10.88
C PRO A 221 -12.74 -2.13 -9.55
N ARG A 222 -13.40 -2.50 -8.45
CA ARG A 222 -13.09 -1.99 -7.10
C ARG A 222 -12.07 -2.84 -6.35
N VAL A 223 -11.66 -3.98 -6.90
CA VAL A 223 -10.76 -4.92 -6.25
C VAL A 223 -9.48 -5.09 -7.07
N ARG A 224 -8.34 -4.92 -6.44
CA ARG A 224 -7.05 -5.31 -6.98
C ARG A 224 -6.52 -6.49 -6.18
N ILE A 225 -5.99 -7.50 -6.86
CA ILE A 225 -5.37 -8.67 -6.24
C ILE A 225 -3.91 -8.68 -6.68
N ILE A 226 -2.98 -8.65 -5.72
CA ILE A 226 -1.55 -8.63 -5.99
C ILE A 226 -0.91 -9.83 -5.31
N ASP A 227 -0.20 -10.65 -6.11
CA ASP A 227 0.67 -11.71 -5.62
C ASP A 227 2.00 -11.70 -6.39
N ASP A 228 3.08 -11.36 -5.74
CA ASP A 228 4.40 -11.29 -6.36
C ASP A 228 4.92 -12.66 -6.85
N LEU A 229 4.37 -13.76 -6.32
CA LEU A 229 4.73 -15.12 -6.71
C LEU A 229 3.86 -15.67 -7.86
N ASN A 230 2.69 -15.06 -8.12
CA ASN A 230 1.71 -15.52 -9.11
C ASN A 230 1.21 -14.37 -10.00
N ARG A 231 2.13 -13.59 -10.55
CA ARG A 231 1.85 -12.38 -11.36
C ARG A 231 1.14 -12.67 -12.68
N ASP A 232 1.21 -13.88 -13.17
CA ASP A 232 0.57 -14.33 -14.39
C ASP A 232 -0.95 -14.53 -14.27
N ILE A 233 -1.44 -14.70 -13.03
CA ILE A 233 -2.86 -14.91 -12.74
C ILE A 233 -3.49 -13.82 -11.88
N THR A 234 -2.71 -12.85 -11.41
CA THR A 234 -3.17 -11.74 -10.58
C THR A 234 -2.92 -10.39 -11.26
N ASP A 235 -3.40 -9.31 -10.65
CA ASP A 235 -3.13 -7.97 -11.15
C ASP A 235 -1.63 -7.63 -11.02
N THR A 236 -1.06 -7.00 -12.04
CA THR A 236 0.33 -6.60 -12.00
C THR A 236 0.51 -5.26 -11.31
N PHE A 237 1.46 -5.22 -10.37
CA PHE A 237 1.90 -4.00 -9.71
C PHE A 237 3.44 -3.98 -9.66
N ASP A 238 4.03 -3.44 -10.70
CA ASP A 238 5.43 -3.69 -11.07
C ASP A 238 6.44 -2.73 -10.40
N LEU A 239 6.20 -2.33 -9.16
CA LEU A 239 7.12 -1.42 -8.44
C LEU A 239 8.09 -2.13 -7.52
N VAL A 240 7.61 -3.02 -6.71
CA VAL A 240 8.39 -3.61 -5.62
C VAL A 240 9.07 -4.91 -6.06
N GLY A 241 8.68 -5.49 -7.16
CA GLY A 241 9.15 -6.70 -7.80
C GLY A 241 10.28 -7.48 -7.15
N GLU A 242 10.74 -8.51 -7.75
CA GLU A 242 11.70 -9.54 -7.31
C GLU A 242 12.88 -9.12 -6.37
N LYS A 243 13.14 -7.82 -6.21
CA LYS A 243 14.30 -7.32 -5.44
C LYS A 243 14.01 -7.04 -3.97
N TRP A 244 12.75 -6.84 -3.57
CA TRP A 244 12.45 -6.57 -2.16
C TRP A 244 12.81 -7.76 -1.26
N SER A 245 12.51 -8.96 -1.70
CA SER A 245 12.87 -10.21 -1.01
C SER A 245 14.39 -10.46 -0.91
N LYS A 246 15.20 -9.78 -1.73
CA LYS A 246 16.67 -9.94 -1.76
C LYS A 246 17.42 -8.95 -0.86
N ILE A 247 16.81 -7.82 -0.47
CA ILE A 247 17.47 -6.82 0.38
C ILE A 247 17.62 -7.31 1.82
N GLY A 248 16.71 -8.15 2.30
CA GLY A 248 16.78 -8.76 3.64
C GLY A 248 17.69 -9.98 3.76
N GLY A 249 18.29 -10.46 2.68
CA GLY A 249 19.03 -11.72 2.62
C GLY A 249 20.54 -11.64 2.97
N THR A 250 21.05 -10.49 3.37
CA THR A 250 22.44 -10.36 3.83
C THR A 250 22.49 -9.76 5.23
N LYS A 251 22.38 -10.62 6.22
CA LYS A 251 22.98 -10.44 7.53
C LYS A 251 24.05 -11.49 7.72
#